data_74c29af370e71284ffe5c8b9537996b2
#
_entry.id   74c29af370e71284ffe5c8b9537996b2
#
_cell.length_a   1.000
_cell.length_b   1.000
_cell.length_c   1.000
_cell.angle_alpha   90.00
_cell.angle_beta   90.00
_cell.angle_gamma   90.00
#
_symmetry.space_group_name_H-M   'P 1'
#
loop_
_entity.id
_entity.type
_entity.pdbx_description
1 polymer ?
#
loop_
_entity_poly.entity_id
_entity_poly.type
_entity_poly.pdbx_seq_one_letter_code
_entity_poly.pdbx_strand_id
1 'polypeptide(L)' 'KEKFEFEQLEGKMAELEQQKASLTEQLYANPDPAELQVLGEKLHEVTTALETAENRWLELSERAE' A
#
# COMPACT_ATOMS: atom_id res chain seq x y z
N LYS A 1 12.07 -20.36 -0.03
CA LYS A 1 11.14 -19.65 0.87
C LYS A 1 11.19 -18.14 0.70
N GLU A 2 12.41 -17.57 0.67
CA GLU A 2 12.59 -16.14 0.50
C GLU A 2 12.08 -15.65 -0.85
N LYS A 3 12.30 -16.44 -1.89
CA LYS A 3 11.81 -16.10 -3.22
C LYS A 3 10.29 -16.04 -3.27
N PHE A 4 9.63 -16.97 -2.59
CA PHE A 4 8.18 -17.02 -2.52
C PHE A 4 7.64 -15.78 -1.78
N GLU A 5 8.25 -15.44 -0.65
CA GLU A 5 7.88 -14.25 0.12
C GLU A 5 8.09 -12.98 -0.71
N PHE A 6 9.17 -12.91 -1.44
CA PHE A 6 9.49 -11.78 -2.30
C PHE A 6 8.40 -11.55 -3.35
N GLU A 7 7.98 -12.64 -4.01
CA GLU A 7 6.92 -12.58 -5.02
C GLU A 7 5.58 -12.16 -4.40
N GLN A 8 5.26 -12.66 -3.21
CA GLN A 8 4.05 -12.30 -2.51
C GLN A 8 4.05 -10.81 -2.15
N LEU A 9 5.21 -10.30 -1.72
CA LEU A 9 5.33 -8.89 -1.37
C LEU A 9 5.12 -8.00 -2.59
N GLU A 10 5.66 -8.39 -3.74
CA GLU A 10 5.48 -7.64 -4.97
C GLU A 10 4.00 -7.53 -5.34
N GLY A 11 3.28 -8.65 -5.25
CA GLY A 11 1.85 -8.67 -5.51
C GLY A 11 1.08 -7.82 -4.52
N LYS A 12 1.44 -7.91 -3.25
CA LYS A 12 0.80 -7.14 -2.19
C LYS A 12 1.03 -5.65 -2.37
N MET A 13 2.26 -5.27 -2.73
CA MET A 13 2.59 -3.87 -2.99
C MET A 13 1.79 -3.31 -4.15
N ALA A 14 1.63 -4.09 -5.21
CA ALA A 14 0.82 -3.67 -6.36
C ALA A 14 -0.64 -3.45 -5.96
N GLU A 15 -1.20 -4.35 -5.16
CA GLU A 15 -2.55 -4.21 -4.63
C GLU A 15 -2.70 -2.95 -3.80
N LEU A 16 -1.75 -2.72 -2.89
CA LEU A 16 -1.78 -1.56 -2.02
C LEU A 16 -1.68 -0.26 -2.81
N GLU A 17 -0.85 -0.25 -3.85
CA GLU A 17 -0.72 0.91 -4.73
C GLU A 17 -2.03 1.19 -5.46
N GLN A 18 -2.73 0.15 -5.91
CA GLN A 18 -4.04 0.30 -6.54
C GLN A 18 -5.06 0.86 -5.56
N GLN A 19 -5.06 0.36 -4.33
CA GLN A 19 -5.95 0.86 -3.29
C GLN A 19 -5.67 2.33 -2.99
N LYS A 20 -4.40 2.68 -2.92
CA LYS A 20 -3.98 4.06 -2.68
C LYS A 20 -4.49 4.98 -3.79
N ALA A 21 -4.32 4.57 -5.04
CA ALA A 21 -4.78 5.35 -6.19
C ALA A 21 -6.29 5.52 -6.17
N SER A 22 -7.02 4.44 -5.86
CA SER A 22 -8.47 4.48 -5.79
C SER A 22 -8.96 5.43 -4.69
N LEU A 23 -8.33 5.35 -3.51
CA LEU A 23 -8.68 6.23 -2.39
C LEU A 23 -8.38 7.70 -2.73
N THR A 24 -7.27 7.94 -3.42
CA THR A 24 -6.90 9.29 -3.85
C THR A 24 -7.94 9.84 -4.82
N GLU A 25 -8.40 9.02 -5.76
CA GLU A 25 -9.46 9.42 -6.69
C GLU A 25 -10.74 9.79 -5.96
N GLN A 26 -11.10 9.00 -4.96
CA GLN A 26 -12.29 9.26 -4.15
C GLN A 26 -12.18 10.59 -3.40
N LEU A 27 -10.99 10.93 -2.94
CA LEU A 27 -10.75 12.21 -2.28
C LEU A 27 -10.95 13.38 -3.24
N TYR A 28 -10.58 13.23 -4.49
CA TYR A 28 -10.76 14.27 -5.51
C TYR A 28 -12.21 14.43 -5.94
N ALA A 29 -13.05 13.46 -5.63
CA ALA A 29 -14.47 13.49 -6.00
C ALA A 29 -15.32 14.36 -5.07
N ASN A 30 -14.71 15.13 -4.19
CA ASN A 30 -15.38 16.02 -3.23
C ASN A 30 -16.36 15.27 -2.32
N PRO A 31 -15.85 14.33 -1.51
CA PRO A 31 -16.72 13.58 -0.59
C PRO A 31 -17.23 14.46 0.56
N ASP A 32 -18.26 13.96 1.26
CA ASP A 32 -18.75 14.59 2.48
C ASP A 32 -17.62 14.64 3.52
N PRO A 33 -17.70 15.59 4.50
CA PRO A 33 -16.68 15.65 5.55
C PRO A 33 -16.51 14.32 6.30
N ALA A 34 -17.60 13.58 6.53
CA ALA A 34 -17.52 12.28 7.19
C ALA A 34 -16.78 11.26 6.33
N GLU A 35 -17.07 11.23 5.03
CA GLU A 35 -16.39 10.34 4.09
C GLU A 35 -14.93 10.73 3.94
N LEU A 36 -14.65 12.02 3.92
CA LEU A 36 -13.29 12.54 3.81
C LEU A 36 -12.43 12.02 4.95
N GLN A 37 -12.95 12.02 6.17
CA GLN A 37 -12.25 11.52 7.33
C GLN A 37 -11.96 10.02 7.20
N VAL A 38 -12.96 9.24 6.79
CA VAL A 38 -12.83 7.79 6.61
C VAL A 38 -11.79 7.48 5.52
N LEU A 39 -11.86 8.21 4.40
CA LEU A 39 -10.92 8.02 3.30
C LEU A 39 -9.50 8.37 3.72
N GLY A 40 -9.35 9.43 4.50
CA GLY A 40 -8.03 9.83 5.03
C GLY A 40 -7.43 8.76 5.92
N GLU A 41 -8.24 8.16 6.79
CA GLU A 41 -7.80 7.08 7.67
C GLU A 41 -7.39 5.84 6.87
N LYS A 42 -8.21 5.46 5.89
CA LYS A 42 -7.92 4.32 5.03
C LYS A 42 -6.65 4.55 4.23
N LEU A 43 -6.48 5.74 3.70
CA LEU A 43 -5.30 6.10 2.94
C LEU A 43 -4.04 5.99 3.80
N HIS A 44 -4.14 6.46 5.04
CA HIS A 44 -3.03 6.36 5.99
C HIS A 44 -2.68 4.90 6.28
N GLU A 45 -3.68 4.05 6.49
CA GLU A 45 -3.47 2.63 6.73
C GLU A 45 -2.81 1.95 5.54
N VAL A 46 -3.28 2.24 4.33
CA VAL A 46 -2.72 1.68 3.11
C VAL A 46 -1.28 2.15 2.92
N THR A 47 -1.02 3.43 3.16
CA THR A 47 0.33 3.99 3.04
C THR A 47 1.29 3.33 4.02
N THR A 48 0.86 3.15 5.27
CA THR A 48 1.68 2.50 6.28
C THR A 48 1.97 1.04 5.90
N ALA A 49 0.95 0.33 5.43
CA ALA A 49 1.12 -1.05 5.00
C ALA A 49 2.07 -1.15 3.81
N LEU A 50 1.96 -0.21 2.88
CA LEU A 50 2.83 -0.15 1.72
C LEU A 50 4.27 0.07 2.12
N GLU A 51 4.51 1.02 3.03
CA GLU A 51 5.86 1.29 3.54
C GLU A 51 6.46 0.06 4.21
N THR A 52 5.67 -0.63 5.02
CA THR A 52 6.12 -1.85 5.70
C THR A 52 6.50 -2.92 4.68
N ALA A 53 5.65 -3.08 3.65
CA ALA A 53 5.92 -4.06 2.61
C ALA A 53 7.17 -3.69 1.80
N GLU A 54 7.34 -2.42 1.49
CA GLU A 54 8.51 -1.94 0.76
C GLU A 54 9.80 -2.18 1.54
N ASN A 55 9.78 -1.91 2.85
CA ASN A 55 10.93 -2.14 3.70
C ASN A 55 11.31 -3.60 3.74
N ARG A 56 10.32 -4.48 3.86
CA ARG A 56 10.58 -5.92 3.83
C ARG A 56 11.10 -6.37 2.46
N TRP A 57 10.52 -5.81 1.41
CA TRP A 57 10.94 -6.11 0.04
C TRP A 57 12.41 -5.73 -0.17
N LEU A 58 12.82 -4.56 0.33
CA LEU A 58 14.21 -4.11 0.23
C LEU A 58 15.15 -5.04 0.98
N GLU A 59 14.77 -5.47 2.18
CA GLU A 59 15.58 -6.44 2.96
C GLU A 59 15.79 -7.72 2.17
N LEU A 60 14.72 -8.26 1.61
CA LEU A 60 14.80 -9.50 0.84
C LEU A 60 15.60 -9.30 -0.45
N SER A 61 15.46 -8.14 -1.08
CA SER A 61 16.20 -7.81 -2.29
C SER A 61 17.70 -7.81 -2.03
N GLU A 62 18.12 -7.24 -0.90
CA GLU A 62 19.53 -7.21 -0.52
C GLU A 62 20.07 -8.61 -0.24
N ARG A 63 19.25 -9.47 0.35
CA ARG A 63 19.65 -10.84 0.66
C ARG A 63 19.66 -11.74 -0.56
N ALA A 64 18.88 -11.41 -1.57
CA ALA A 64 18.71 -12.25 -2.75
C ALA A 64 19.92 -12.23 -3.68
N GLU A 65 20.90 -11.42 -3.39
CA GLU A 65 22.15 -11.41 -4.16
C GLU A 65 23.03 -12.61 -3.79
#